data_37a7f5e9a0022ca7039c822f8c087e94
#
_entry.id   37a7f5e9a0022ca7039c822f8c087e94
#
_cell.length_a   1.000
_cell.length_b   1.000
_cell.length_c   1.000
_cell.angle_alpha   90.00
_cell.angle_beta   90.00
_cell.angle_gamma   90.00
#
_symmetry.space_group_name_H-M   'P 1'
#
loop_
_entity.id
_entity.type
_entity.pdbx_description
1 polymer ?
#
loop_
_entity_poly.entity_id
_entity_poly.type
_entity_poly.pdbx_seq_one_letter_code
_entity_poly.pdbx_strand_id
1 'polypeptide(L)'
;MARPKSEDKKQALLDAATTAFAQSGIAASTALIARKAGVAEGTLFRYFATKDDLLNALALYLHLKQDLCQTMLANLDRTITLPKEHTRNIWNSYVDWGIRNPVAHAAIRQIGVSEKLSAETEQAVKEMFPELHELCRRSVRQVFMSDEFKTFGDALFLSLAESTMEFATRDPSRAVEFKALGFEVMWRGLAQEESDGQ
;
A
#
# COMPACT_ATOMS: atom_id res chain seq x y z
N MET A 1 -2.85 24.18 -19.35
CA MET A 1 -4.33 24.08 -19.32
C MET A 1 -4.77 24.09 -17.86
N ALA A 2 -5.74 24.93 -17.46
CA ALA A 2 -6.27 24.94 -16.11
C ALA A 2 -7.02 23.61 -15.85
N ARG A 3 -6.73 22.95 -14.72
CA ARG A 3 -7.42 21.73 -14.28
C ARG A 3 -8.90 22.03 -14.04
N PRO A 4 -9.85 21.18 -14.50
CA PRO A 4 -11.26 21.42 -14.26
C PRO A 4 -11.55 21.51 -12.76
N LYS A 5 -12.36 22.47 -12.31
CA LYS A 5 -12.75 22.64 -10.88
C LYS A 5 -13.35 21.39 -10.24
N SER A 6 -13.87 20.45 -11.03
CA SER A 6 -14.40 19.17 -10.53
C SER A 6 -13.29 18.19 -10.13
N GLU A 7 -12.18 18.14 -10.89
CA GLU A 7 -11.03 17.30 -10.55
C GLU A 7 -10.32 17.79 -9.29
N ASP A 8 -10.21 19.11 -9.09
CA ASP A 8 -9.60 19.66 -7.88
C ASP A 8 -10.40 19.29 -6.62
N LYS A 9 -11.75 19.26 -6.71
CA LYS A 9 -12.61 18.83 -5.59
C LYS A 9 -12.49 17.34 -5.32
N LYS A 10 -12.45 16.50 -6.37
CA LYS A 10 -12.25 15.08 -6.21
C LYS A 10 -10.91 14.78 -5.55
N GLN A 11 -9.86 15.49 -5.99
CA GLN A 11 -8.54 15.41 -5.40
C GLN A 11 -8.54 15.80 -3.90
N ALA A 12 -9.15 16.93 -3.55
CA ALA A 12 -9.26 17.39 -2.17
C ALA A 12 -10.00 16.38 -1.27
N LEU A 13 -11.02 15.70 -1.81
CA LEU A 13 -11.73 14.62 -1.10
C LEU A 13 -10.84 13.41 -0.85
N LEU A 14 -10.03 12.99 -1.84
CA LEU A 14 -9.09 11.87 -1.69
C LEU A 14 -7.97 12.20 -0.71
N ASP A 15 -7.42 13.40 -0.74
CA ASP A 15 -6.40 13.87 0.22
C ASP A 15 -6.96 13.93 1.65
N ALA A 16 -8.21 14.43 1.81
CA ALA A 16 -8.90 14.45 3.09
C ALA A 16 -9.22 13.03 3.60
N ALA A 17 -9.62 12.12 2.72
CA ALA A 17 -9.86 10.71 3.04
C ALA A 17 -8.58 10.01 3.47
N THR A 18 -7.45 10.24 2.79
CA THR A 18 -6.13 9.73 3.18
C THR A 18 -5.83 10.09 4.63
N THR A 19 -5.97 11.37 4.97
CA THR A 19 -5.70 11.85 6.34
C THR A 19 -6.69 11.27 7.35
N ALA A 20 -7.98 11.21 7.02
CA ALA A 20 -9.01 10.72 7.92
C ALA A 20 -8.85 9.23 8.22
N PHE A 21 -8.57 8.42 7.20
CA PHE A 21 -8.37 6.98 7.38
C PHE A 21 -7.04 6.67 8.08
N ALA A 22 -5.99 7.43 7.84
CA ALA A 22 -4.74 7.30 8.58
C ALA A 22 -4.93 7.55 10.09
N GLN A 23 -5.78 8.52 10.46
CA GLN A 23 -5.98 8.94 11.85
C GLN A 23 -7.04 8.13 12.60
N SER A 24 -8.12 7.73 11.93
CA SER A 24 -9.32 7.15 12.56
C SER A 24 -9.72 5.80 11.97
N GLY A 25 -8.87 5.22 11.12
CA GLY A 25 -9.19 4.00 10.40
C GLY A 25 -10.33 4.16 9.40
N ILE A 26 -10.75 3.07 8.80
CA ILE A 26 -11.87 3.08 7.84
C ILE A 26 -13.21 3.45 8.47
N ALA A 27 -13.31 3.52 9.81
CA ALA A 27 -14.50 3.98 10.52
C ALA A 27 -14.74 5.50 10.40
N ALA A 28 -13.75 6.29 9.97
CA ALA A 28 -13.89 7.73 9.77
C ALA A 28 -15.14 8.05 8.94
N SER A 29 -15.94 9.05 9.40
CA SER A 29 -17.21 9.39 8.75
C SER A 29 -17.01 10.21 7.48
N THR A 30 -17.92 10.04 6.51
CA THR A 30 -17.96 10.84 5.27
C THR A 30 -18.15 12.33 5.55
N ALA A 31 -18.91 12.67 6.61
CA ALA A 31 -19.06 14.06 7.09
C ALA A 31 -17.71 14.66 7.54
N LEU A 32 -16.88 13.90 8.26
CA LEU A 32 -15.52 14.34 8.65
C LEU A 32 -14.63 14.57 7.42
N ILE A 33 -14.67 13.65 6.47
CA ILE A 33 -13.89 13.71 5.22
C ILE A 33 -14.30 14.94 4.40
N ALA A 34 -15.61 15.13 4.17
CA ALA A 34 -16.14 16.28 3.43
C ALA A 34 -15.74 17.62 4.10
N ARG A 35 -15.87 17.71 5.44
CA ARG A 35 -15.43 18.89 6.19
C ARG A 35 -13.93 19.16 6.05
N LYS A 36 -13.08 18.12 6.13
CA LYS A 36 -11.63 18.28 5.91
C LYS A 36 -11.30 18.73 4.49
N ALA A 37 -12.08 18.29 3.50
CA ALA A 37 -11.95 18.70 2.10
C ALA A 37 -12.54 20.09 1.79
N GLY A 38 -13.16 20.75 2.77
CA GLY A 38 -13.79 22.07 2.57
C GLY A 38 -15.07 22.03 1.72
N VAL A 39 -15.80 20.90 1.70
CA VAL A 39 -17.04 20.75 0.93
C VAL A 39 -18.18 20.21 1.81
N ALA A 40 -19.43 20.39 1.33
CA ALA A 40 -20.58 19.75 1.96
C ALA A 40 -20.55 18.23 1.72
N GLU A 41 -21.07 17.43 2.67
CA GLU A 41 -21.12 15.98 2.56
C GLU A 41 -21.88 15.51 1.32
N GLY A 42 -22.98 16.17 0.94
CA GLY A 42 -23.69 15.91 -0.31
C GLY A 42 -22.85 16.12 -1.58
N THR A 43 -21.76 16.91 -1.48
CA THR A 43 -20.81 17.04 -2.58
C THR A 43 -19.92 15.81 -2.68
N LEU A 44 -19.50 15.22 -1.55
CA LEU A 44 -18.76 13.97 -1.54
C LEU A 44 -19.54 12.86 -2.27
N PHE A 45 -20.84 12.72 -1.98
CA PHE A 45 -21.70 11.70 -2.60
C PHE A 45 -21.99 11.94 -4.09
N ARG A 46 -21.66 13.10 -4.64
CA ARG A 46 -21.66 13.32 -6.10
C ARG A 46 -20.44 12.74 -6.80
N TYR A 47 -19.35 12.53 -6.07
CA TYR A 47 -18.11 11.94 -6.60
C TYR A 47 -18.00 10.45 -6.29
N PHE A 48 -18.51 10.03 -5.14
CA PHE A 48 -18.43 8.66 -4.63
C PHE A 48 -19.82 8.31 -4.09
N ALA A 49 -20.55 7.41 -4.76
CA ALA A 49 -21.94 7.09 -4.40
C ALA A 49 -22.04 6.49 -2.99
N THR A 50 -21.03 5.76 -2.57
CA THR A 50 -20.91 5.13 -1.24
C THR A 50 -19.55 5.43 -0.61
N LYS A 51 -19.42 5.09 0.67
CA LYS A 51 -18.11 5.13 1.36
C LYS A 51 -17.16 4.05 0.83
N ASP A 52 -17.69 2.91 0.41
CA ASP A 52 -16.89 1.84 -0.18
C ASP A 52 -16.35 2.26 -1.56
N ASP A 53 -17.12 3.02 -2.37
CA ASP A 53 -16.61 3.62 -3.62
C ASP A 53 -15.48 4.62 -3.35
N LEU A 54 -15.58 5.40 -2.29
CA LEU A 54 -14.50 6.30 -1.88
C LEU A 54 -13.25 5.52 -1.46
N LEU A 55 -13.40 4.41 -0.71
CA LEU A 55 -12.30 3.54 -0.30
C LEU A 55 -11.58 2.93 -1.51
N ASN A 56 -12.35 2.40 -2.45
CA ASN A 56 -11.81 1.80 -3.67
C ASN A 56 -11.10 2.84 -4.56
N ALA A 57 -11.71 4.02 -4.74
CA ALA A 57 -11.07 5.12 -5.46
C ALA A 57 -9.79 5.61 -4.76
N LEU A 58 -9.77 5.61 -3.42
CA LEU A 58 -8.60 5.99 -2.64
C LEU A 58 -7.48 4.97 -2.77
N ALA A 59 -7.78 3.67 -2.79
CA ALA A 59 -6.79 2.63 -3.01
C ALA A 59 -6.04 2.85 -4.33
N LEU A 60 -6.76 3.04 -5.44
CA LEU A 60 -6.18 3.34 -6.75
C LEU A 60 -5.38 4.66 -6.74
N TYR A 61 -5.92 5.69 -6.09
CA TYR A 61 -5.25 6.97 -5.96
C TYR A 61 -3.91 6.90 -5.25
N LEU A 62 -3.83 6.18 -4.13
CA LEU A 62 -2.60 6.03 -3.34
C LEU A 62 -1.54 5.25 -4.10
N HIS A 63 -1.92 4.23 -4.86
CA HIS A 63 -1.00 3.48 -5.70
C HIS A 63 -0.44 4.31 -6.87
N LEU A 64 -1.29 5.13 -7.51
CA LEU A 64 -0.90 5.92 -8.68
C LEU A 64 -0.17 7.21 -8.33
N LYS A 65 -0.73 8.02 -7.42
CA LYS A 65 -0.25 9.39 -7.20
C LYS A 65 0.87 9.49 -6.20
N GLN A 66 0.95 8.58 -5.24
CA GLN A 66 2.01 8.59 -4.23
C GLN A 66 3.30 7.91 -4.73
N ASP A 67 3.39 7.63 -6.02
CA ASP A 67 4.54 7.00 -6.67
C ASP A 67 5.01 5.70 -5.99
N LEU A 68 4.12 5.05 -5.18
CA LEU A 68 4.46 3.87 -4.41
C LEU A 68 5.04 2.78 -5.31
N CYS A 69 4.29 2.36 -6.31
CA CYS A 69 4.71 1.26 -7.16
C CYS A 69 5.87 1.66 -8.08
N GLN A 70 5.92 2.91 -8.55
CA GLN A 70 7.08 3.42 -9.29
C GLN A 70 8.33 3.42 -8.41
N THR A 71 8.22 3.82 -7.14
CA THR A 71 9.33 3.78 -6.19
C THR A 71 9.79 2.35 -5.93
N MET A 72 8.87 1.39 -5.79
CA MET A 72 9.19 -0.03 -5.59
C MET A 72 9.90 -0.63 -6.81
N LEU A 73 9.54 -0.21 -8.02
CA LEU A 73 10.11 -0.72 -9.28
C LEU A 73 11.34 0.07 -9.76
N ALA A 74 11.52 1.33 -9.34
CA ALA A 74 12.60 2.20 -9.81
C ALA A 74 14.00 1.65 -9.51
N ASN A 75 14.14 0.90 -8.40
CA ASN A 75 15.40 0.31 -7.96
C ASN A 75 15.49 -1.18 -8.33
N LEU A 76 14.60 -1.67 -9.18
CA LEU A 76 14.59 -3.07 -9.58
C LEU A 76 15.73 -3.31 -10.58
N ASP A 77 16.79 -3.92 -10.13
CA ASP A 77 17.87 -4.37 -11.02
C ASP A 77 17.41 -5.63 -11.77
N ARG A 78 17.04 -5.44 -13.04
CA ARG A 78 16.55 -6.52 -13.91
C ARG A 78 17.62 -7.54 -14.29
N THR A 79 18.88 -7.32 -13.93
CA THR A 79 19.97 -8.29 -14.11
C THR A 79 19.99 -9.33 -12.98
N ILE A 80 19.37 -9.03 -11.84
CA ILE A 80 19.24 -9.96 -10.72
C ILE A 80 18.18 -11.00 -11.06
N THR A 81 18.55 -12.26 -11.02
CA THR A 81 17.65 -13.39 -11.32
C THR A 81 17.04 -14.02 -10.06
N LEU A 82 17.63 -13.76 -8.89
CA LEU A 82 17.22 -14.36 -7.62
C LEU A 82 15.99 -13.67 -7.04
N PRO A 83 14.87 -14.37 -6.83
CA PRO A 83 13.64 -13.77 -6.29
C PRO A 83 13.84 -13.09 -4.94
N LYS A 84 14.71 -13.63 -4.07
CA LYS A 84 15.00 -13.07 -2.75
C LYS A 84 15.61 -11.67 -2.85
N GLU A 85 16.57 -11.45 -3.75
CA GLU A 85 17.22 -10.15 -3.91
C GLU A 85 16.28 -9.12 -4.54
N HIS A 86 15.45 -9.52 -5.50
CA HIS A 86 14.39 -8.66 -6.04
C HIS A 86 13.41 -8.23 -4.94
N THR A 87 12.93 -9.19 -4.16
CA THR A 87 12.01 -8.91 -3.05
C THR A 87 12.65 -8.02 -1.99
N ARG A 88 13.96 -8.18 -1.73
CA ARG A 88 14.73 -7.31 -0.82
C ARG A 88 14.74 -5.86 -1.33
N ASN A 89 14.96 -5.65 -2.63
CA ASN A 89 14.97 -4.31 -3.23
C ASN A 89 13.59 -3.65 -3.11
N ILE A 90 12.53 -4.40 -3.36
CA ILE A 90 11.14 -3.92 -3.20
C ILE A 90 10.85 -3.59 -1.73
N TRP A 91 11.22 -4.47 -0.80
CA TRP A 91 11.07 -4.23 0.63
C TRP A 91 11.74 -2.94 1.07
N ASN A 92 13.01 -2.75 0.71
CA ASN A 92 13.76 -1.54 1.05
C ASN A 92 13.09 -0.29 0.47
N SER A 93 12.68 -0.34 -0.80
CA SER A 93 12.01 0.77 -1.47
C SER A 93 10.66 1.09 -0.83
N TYR A 94 9.90 0.07 -0.42
CA TYR A 94 8.63 0.21 0.27
C TYR A 94 8.80 0.86 1.66
N VAL A 95 9.77 0.38 2.45
CA VAL A 95 10.06 0.95 3.77
C VAL A 95 10.51 2.40 3.64
N ASP A 96 11.41 2.71 2.71
CA ASP A 96 11.88 4.08 2.48
C ASP A 96 10.76 5.00 1.98
N TRP A 97 9.85 4.48 1.16
CA TRP A 97 8.67 5.22 0.74
C TRP A 97 7.73 5.49 1.94
N GLY A 98 7.46 4.50 2.78
CA GLY A 98 6.59 4.64 3.95
C GLY A 98 7.13 5.64 4.98
N ILE A 99 8.45 5.64 5.21
CA ILE A 99 9.13 6.64 6.07
C ILE A 99 8.91 8.06 5.53
N ARG A 100 8.98 8.25 4.21
CA ARG A 100 8.75 9.56 3.56
C ARG A 100 7.28 9.96 3.47
N ASN A 101 6.36 8.98 3.48
CA ASN A 101 4.93 9.17 3.29
C ASN A 101 4.09 8.51 4.40
N PRO A 102 4.30 8.84 5.69
CA PRO A 102 3.72 8.11 6.83
C PRO A 102 2.19 8.13 6.83
N VAL A 103 1.56 9.22 6.40
CA VAL A 103 0.10 9.34 6.34
C VAL A 103 -0.49 8.45 5.23
N ALA A 104 0.15 8.43 4.05
CA ALA A 104 -0.28 7.58 2.95
C ALA A 104 -0.09 6.10 3.30
N HIS A 105 1.05 5.73 3.93
CA HIS A 105 1.30 4.37 4.40
C HIS A 105 0.24 3.92 5.41
N ALA A 106 -0.08 4.75 6.42
CA ALA A 106 -1.11 4.44 7.40
C ALA A 106 -2.49 4.24 6.74
N ALA A 107 -2.85 5.05 5.75
CA ALA A 107 -4.10 4.89 5.00
C ALA A 107 -4.12 3.59 4.18
N ILE A 108 -3.03 3.27 3.47
CA ILE A 108 -2.90 2.00 2.71
C ILE A 108 -3.07 0.80 3.63
N ARG A 109 -2.44 0.82 4.81
CA ARG A 109 -2.57 -0.24 5.79
C ARG A 109 -4.03 -0.44 6.22
N GLN A 110 -4.73 0.65 6.56
CA GLN A 110 -6.14 0.58 6.95
C GLN A 110 -7.03 0.02 5.84
N ILE A 111 -6.77 0.36 4.60
CA ILE A 111 -7.51 -0.14 3.44
C ILE A 111 -7.18 -1.61 3.18
N GLY A 112 -5.91 -1.99 3.19
CA GLY A 112 -5.45 -3.34 2.87
C GLY A 112 -5.98 -4.42 3.81
N VAL A 113 -6.20 -4.08 5.10
CA VAL A 113 -6.75 -5.03 6.09
C VAL A 113 -8.27 -4.91 6.26
N SER A 114 -8.95 -4.11 5.43
CA SER A 114 -10.37 -3.78 5.63
C SER A 114 -11.36 -4.77 5.02
N GLU A 115 -10.91 -5.64 4.12
CA GLU A 115 -11.78 -6.52 3.29
C GLU A 115 -12.85 -5.74 2.50
N LYS A 116 -12.59 -4.43 2.23
CA LYS A 116 -13.53 -3.52 1.54
C LYS A 116 -13.14 -3.23 0.10
N LEU A 117 -12.02 -3.75 -0.35
CA LEU A 117 -11.63 -3.62 -1.76
C LEU A 117 -12.50 -4.53 -2.62
N SER A 118 -13.01 -3.98 -3.71
CA SER A 118 -13.72 -4.77 -4.69
C SER A 118 -12.75 -5.59 -5.55
N ALA A 119 -13.20 -6.71 -6.09
CA ALA A 119 -12.42 -7.53 -7.00
C ALA A 119 -11.92 -6.73 -8.22
N GLU A 120 -12.73 -5.79 -8.72
CA GLU A 120 -12.36 -4.89 -9.82
C GLU A 120 -11.22 -3.96 -9.43
N THR A 121 -11.24 -3.42 -8.21
CA THR A 121 -10.17 -2.55 -7.71
C THR A 121 -8.87 -3.34 -7.49
N GLU A 122 -8.96 -4.53 -6.91
CA GLU A 122 -7.79 -5.41 -6.77
C GLU A 122 -7.19 -5.79 -8.11
N GLN A 123 -8.03 -6.13 -9.09
CA GLN A 123 -7.59 -6.44 -10.43
C GLN A 123 -6.94 -5.24 -11.11
N ALA A 124 -7.53 -4.05 -10.99
CA ALA A 124 -6.95 -2.82 -11.54
C ALA A 124 -5.57 -2.51 -10.94
N VAL A 125 -5.36 -2.71 -9.63
CA VAL A 125 -4.05 -2.56 -8.99
C VAL A 125 -3.04 -3.58 -9.54
N LYS A 126 -3.43 -4.85 -9.70
CA LYS A 126 -2.57 -5.89 -10.30
C LYS A 126 -2.15 -5.53 -11.73
N GLU A 127 -3.09 -5.05 -12.53
CA GLU A 127 -2.84 -4.66 -13.93
C GLU A 127 -1.95 -3.41 -14.08
N MET A 128 -1.96 -2.53 -13.10
CA MET A 128 -1.05 -1.38 -13.09
C MET A 128 0.42 -1.79 -12.95
N PHE A 129 0.70 -2.89 -12.24
CA PHE A 129 2.05 -3.30 -11.89
C PHE A 129 2.23 -4.82 -12.03
N PRO A 130 2.14 -5.34 -13.26
CA PRO A 130 2.20 -6.78 -13.51
C PRO A 130 3.53 -7.41 -13.06
N GLU A 131 4.64 -6.69 -13.19
CA GLU A 131 5.96 -7.17 -12.72
C GLU A 131 5.98 -7.40 -11.20
N LEU A 132 5.40 -6.48 -10.43
CA LEU A 132 5.31 -6.60 -8.98
C LEU A 132 4.39 -7.76 -8.58
N HIS A 133 3.25 -7.90 -9.26
CA HIS A 133 2.32 -8.99 -9.01
C HIS A 133 2.96 -10.34 -9.32
N GLU A 134 3.66 -10.46 -10.45
CA GLU A 134 4.37 -11.70 -10.81
C GLU A 134 5.46 -12.05 -9.81
N LEU A 135 6.21 -11.07 -9.33
CA LEU A 135 7.22 -11.30 -8.29
C LEU A 135 6.58 -11.79 -6.98
N CYS A 136 5.48 -11.18 -6.54
CA CYS A 136 4.75 -11.64 -5.36
C CYS A 136 4.28 -13.09 -5.54
N ARG A 137 3.71 -13.43 -6.71
CA ARG A 137 3.25 -14.77 -7.03
C ARG A 137 4.37 -15.81 -6.97
N ARG A 138 5.59 -15.44 -7.34
CA ARG A 138 6.78 -16.33 -7.33
C ARG A 138 7.44 -16.42 -5.97
N SER A 139 7.32 -15.37 -5.16
CA SER A 139 8.09 -15.23 -3.90
C SER A 139 7.27 -15.56 -2.67
N VAL A 140 5.94 -15.37 -2.70
CA VAL A 140 5.06 -15.54 -1.53
C VAL A 140 4.49 -16.96 -1.50
N ARG A 141 4.41 -17.55 -0.30
CA ARG A 141 3.78 -18.87 -0.09
C ARG A 141 2.36 -18.88 -0.64
N GLN A 142 2.00 -19.94 -1.37
CA GLN A 142 0.70 -20.04 -2.02
C GLN A 142 -0.48 -19.93 -1.07
N VAL A 143 -0.32 -20.34 0.20
CA VAL A 143 -1.36 -20.18 1.23
C VAL A 143 -1.77 -18.70 1.40
N PHE A 144 -0.82 -17.76 1.35
CA PHE A 144 -1.09 -16.31 1.44
C PHE A 144 -1.52 -15.67 0.11
N MET A 145 -1.54 -16.45 -0.97
CA MET A 145 -2.09 -16.01 -2.26
C MET A 145 -3.54 -16.49 -2.48
N SER A 146 -4.05 -17.35 -1.58
CA SER A 146 -5.43 -17.82 -1.61
C SER A 146 -6.40 -16.77 -1.07
N ASP A 147 -7.64 -16.75 -1.57
CA ASP A 147 -8.68 -15.82 -1.12
C ASP A 147 -8.93 -15.90 0.40
N GLU A 148 -8.75 -17.09 0.99
CA GLU A 148 -8.97 -17.35 2.42
C GLU A 148 -7.93 -16.65 3.32
N PHE A 149 -6.64 -16.63 2.92
CA PHE A 149 -5.56 -16.15 3.79
C PHE A 149 -4.81 -14.92 3.24
N LYS A 150 -5.21 -14.40 2.08
CA LYS A 150 -4.55 -13.23 1.45
C LYS A 150 -4.54 -12.03 2.39
N THR A 151 -5.68 -11.65 2.93
CA THR A 151 -5.80 -10.49 3.85
C THR A 151 -4.93 -10.67 5.10
N PHE A 152 -4.83 -11.90 5.62
CA PHE A 152 -3.94 -12.19 6.73
C PHE A 152 -2.45 -12.07 6.36
N GLY A 153 -2.05 -12.58 5.19
CA GLY A 153 -0.70 -12.41 4.66
C GLY A 153 -0.33 -10.93 4.45
N ASP A 154 -1.23 -10.16 3.85
CA ASP A 154 -1.08 -8.71 3.67
C ASP A 154 -0.94 -7.99 5.04
N ALA A 155 -1.75 -8.37 6.04
CA ALA A 155 -1.67 -7.81 7.38
C ALA A 155 -0.32 -8.10 8.08
N LEU A 156 0.22 -9.30 7.92
CA LEU A 156 1.55 -9.65 8.45
C LEU A 156 2.65 -8.83 7.78
N PHE A 157 2.64 -8.74 6.44
CA PHE A 157 3.59 -7.91 5.68
C PHE A 157 3.54 -6.45 6.13
N LEU A 158 2.34 -5.85 6.17
CA LEU A 158 2.15 -4.46 6.54
C LEU A 158 2.57 -4.17 7.99
N SER A 159 2.32 -5.08 8.91
CA SER A 159 2.72 -4.94 10.33
C SER A 159 4.24 -5.00 10.50
N LEU A 160 4.91 -5.91 9.79
CA LEU A 160 6.38 -5.99 9.80
C LEU A 160 7.01 -4.74 9.18
N ALA A 161 6.45 -4.26 8.08
CA ALA A 161 6.91 -3.04 7.42
C ALA A 161 6.74 -1.81 8.33
N GLU A 162 5.56 -1.66 8.97
CA GLU A 162 5.29 -0.57 9.91
C GLU A 162 6.27 -0.56 11.07
N SER A 163 6.48 -1.71 11.71
CA SER A 163 7.47 -1.83 12.81
C SER A 163 8.87 -1.45 12.32
N THR A 164 9.26 -1.92 11.14
CA THR A 164 10.57 -1.58 10.54
C THR A 164 10.71 -0.08 10.30
N MET A 165 9.67 0.57 9.74
CA MET A 165 9.62 2.01 9.49
C MET A 165 9.72 2.80 10.80
N GLU A 166 8.98 2.38 11.83
CA GLU A 166 8.98 3.04 13.13
C GLU A 166 10.38 3.04 13.76
N PHE A 167 11.03 1.87 13.82
CA PHE A 167 12.38 1.76 14.41
C PHE A 167 13.43 2.47 13.56
N ALA A 168 13.36 2.38 12.22
CA ALA A 168 14.26 3.09 11.32
C ALA A 168 14.11 4.62 11.41
N THR A 169 12.91 5.11 11.67
CA THR A 169 12.63 6.56 11.87
C THR A 169 13.13 7.02 13.25
N ARG A 170 12.97 6.19 14.28
CA ARG A 170 13.40 6.48 15.66
C ARG A 170 14.92 6.54 15.80
N ASP A 171 15.64 5.67 15.07
CA ASP A 171 17.10 5.62 15.04
C ASP A 171 17.61 5.51 13.59
N PRO A 172 17.75 6.65 12.88
CA PRO A 172 18.20 6.68 11.50
C PRO A 172 19.60 6.12 11.28
N SER A 173 20.46 6.13 12.30
CA SER A 173 21.83 5.59 12.19
C SER A 173 21.83 4.08 12.00
N ARG A 174 20.77 3.39 12.46
CA ARG A 174 20.57 1.94 12.34
C ARG A 174 19.48 1.55 11.33
N ALA A 175 19.01 2.48 10.52
CA ALA A 175 17.92 2.21 9.58
C ALA A 175 18.23 1.04 8.62
N VAL A 176 19.48 0.92 8.17
CA VAL A 176 19.92 -0.20 7.31
C VAL A 176 19.79 -1.55 8.02
N GLU A 177 20.19 -1.61 9.30
CA GLU A 177 20.06 -2.80 10.14
C GLU A 177 18.59 -3.22 10.31
N PHE A 178 17.71 -2.26 10.69
CA PHE A 178 16.29 -2.55 10.87
C PHE A 178 15.63 -3.04 9.58
N LYS A 179 15.96 -2.43 8.43
CA LYS A 179 15.46 -2.89 7.13
C LYS A 179 15.92 -4.31 6.80
N ALA A 180 17.19 -4.63 7.08
CA ALA A 180 17.73 -5.97 6.84
C ALA A 180 17.08 -7.03 7.74
N LEU A 181 16.93 -6.75 9.02
CA LEU A 181 16.28 -7.67 9.97
C LEU A 181 14.80 -7.84 9.67
N GLY A 182 14.09 -6.75 9.40
CA GLY A 182 12.67 -6.80 9.01
C GLY A 182 12.45 -7.62 7.74
N PHE A 183 13.33 -7.46 6.74
CA PHE A 183 13.31 -8.26 5.53
C PHE A 183 13.52 -9.76 5.82
N GLU A 184 14.51 -10.13 6.62
CA GLU A 184 14.77 -11.54 6.93
C GLU A 184 13.59 -12.20 7.67
N VAL A 185 12.94 -11.49 8.58
CA VAL A 185 11.74 -11.99 9.27
C VAL A 185 10.59 -12.17 8.27
N MET A 186 10.34 -11.16 7.44
CA MET A 186 9.33 -11.20 6.39
C MET A 186 9.58 -12.35 5.42
N TRP A 187 10.81 -12.48 4.92
CA TRP A 187 11.19 -13.51 3.97
C TRP A 187 10.97 -14.92 4.53
N ARG A 188 11.50 -15.19 5.74
CA ARG A 188 11.34 -16.51 6.39
C ARG A 188 9.89 -16.84 6.71
N GLY A 189 9.06 -15.84 7.02
CA GLY A 189 7.65 -16.05 7.37
C GLY A 189 6.73 -16.21 6.16
N LEU A 190 6.91 -15.37 5.15
CA LEU A 190 5.96 -15.23 4.06
C LEU A 190 6.44 -15.80 2.71
N ALA A 191 7.76 -15.95 2.50
CA ALA A 191 8.27 -16.43 1.23
C ALA A 191 8.11 -17.94 1.06
N GLN A 192 8.01 -18.36 -0.19
CA GLN A 192 8.12 -19.78 -0.54
C GLN A 192 9.52 -20.27 -0.18
N GLU A 193 9.62 -21.48 0.34
CA GLU A 193 10.90 -22.16 0.48
C GLU A 193 11.50 -22.33 -0.91
N GLU A 194 12.75 -21.91 -1.11
CA GLU A 194 13.48 -22.28 -2.32
C GLU A 194 13.51 -23.81 -2.31
N SER A 195 12.94 -24.43 -3.34
CA SER A 195 13.11 -25.86 -3.53
C SER A 195 14.61 -26.07 -3.71
N ASP A 196 15.27 -26.61 -2.69
CA ASP A 196 16.64 -27.09 -2.82
C ASP A 196 16.65 -28.01 -4.03
N GLY A 197 17.25 -27.54 -5.12
CA GLY A 197 17.36 -28.30 -6.36
C GLY A 197 18.13 -29.58 -6.07
N GLN A 198 17.40 -30.71 -6.06
CA GLN A 198 17.99 -32.02 -6.19
C GLN A 198 18.52 -32.21 -7.59
#